data_899cfcfb2c2aa6a5ba4c72a8cae433d8
#
_entry.id   899cfcfb2c2aa6a5ba4c72a8cae433d8
#
_cell.length_a   1.000
_cell.length_b   1.000
_cell.length_c   1.000
_cell.angle_alpha   90.00
_cell.angle_beta   90.00
_cell.angle_gamma   90.00
#
_symmetry.space_group_name_H-M   'P 1'
#
loop_
_entity.id
_entity.type
_entity.pdbx_description
1 polymer ?
#
loop_
_entity_poly.entity_id
_entity_poly.type
_entity_poly.pdbx_seq_one_letter_code
_entity_poly.pdbx_strand_id
1 'polypeptide(L)'
;MGYDYWIVHLYWTIPPAVVLWAFFRKLRTPRDVYKTCFLIVIAVTATIPWDSYLIRNRIWSYPASSVVGPTLFAIPYEEVFFFFVQTYITATLYAVLSRPVVHAVLLPKSASGGRLSRLAGTALFLGVFAISWAKLEEGGEGTYLALIVGWVAPFLALLWFIASTHIMAMPLTTILPAIFAPTLYLWECDARALQRGTWVIEKGTKLGLAFRGLEIEEAVFFLLTNVMIVFGMIACDYCLAVHDIRSYGKRCSSVFPPLSQFVPLLLWSPTPEEAQRIEDLRNAIDILSAHSKSFSTASMVFDGRLRLDLLALYAWCRVCDDLIDDASSVSTAEANIHLISSFLDLLYPPGISGPEAHPRVIDPARIDKLLSDLSEPQRGSFRLLSLLPLTRLPLDELVDGFRTDLSFLANASRNKSHRNGTPLSREVVKADLPIRNDDDLLRYANNVASSVADLCVQLVWAHSASPGPTRQQQEETLAAAREMGKALQLVNIARDVPADLKIGRIYLPSRSLDEPVESMTADRRELLRRARAMAEDSKLAIEELPAEARGGIRAACLVYLTIGGAVDKALDEGRVHDRATVQRGTRARTAWAAL
;
A
#
# COMPACT_ATOMS: atom_id res chain seq x y z
N MET A 1 35.59 -5.11 -34.28
CA MET A 1 35.12 -4.99 -32.90
C MET A 1 34.92 -3.51 -32.60
N GLY A 2 33.74 -3.14 -32.21
CA GLY A 2 33.37 -1.77 -31.83
C GLY A 2 32.69 -1.74 -30.51
N TYR A 3 32.49 -0.54 -29.95
CA TYR A 3 31.88 -0.32 -28.66
C TYR A 3 30.68 0.63 -28.74
N ASP A 4 30.22 0.98 -29.97
CA ASP A 4 29.18 2.00 -30.12
C ASP A 4 27.87 1.61 -29.42
N TYR A 5 27.51 0.33 -29.42
CA TYR A 5 26.34 -0.15 -28.73
C TYR A 5 26.51 -0.09 -27.19
N TRP A 6 27.70 -0.45 -26.65
CA TRP A 6 28.00 -0.25 -25.24
C TRP A 6 27.98 1.22 -24.84
N ILE A 7 28.39 2.13 -25.74
CA ILE A 7 28.28 3.57 -25.51
C ILE A 7 26.80 3.99 -25.39
N VAL A 8 25.91 3.41 -26.22
CA VAL A 8 24.45 3.62 -26.05
C VAL A 8 23.99 3.17 -24.67
N HIS A 9 24.40 1.98 -24.22
CA HIS A 9 24.04 1.53 -22.88
C HIS A 9 24.57 2.45 -21.78
N LEU A 10 25.84 2.86 -21.88
CA LEU A 10 26.49 3.69 -20.89
C LEU A 10 25.80 5.06 -20.70
N TYR A 11 25.32 5.64 -21.80
CA TYR A 11 24.70 6.97 -21.77
C TYR A 11 23.17 6.96 -21.66
N TRP A 12 22.50 5.90 -22.16
CA TRP A 12 21.05 5.90 -22.29
C TRP A 12 20.31 4.86 -21.43
N THR A 13 20.82 3.68 -21.24
CA THR A 13 20.07 2.63 -20.53
C THR A 13 20.53 2.43 -19.08
N ILE A 14 21.84 2.44 -18.84
CA ILE A 14 22.40 2.25 -17.49
C ILE A 14 22.05 3.41 -16.55
N PRO A 15 22.16 4.71 -16.92
CA PRO A 15 21.88 5.79 -16.01
C PRO A 15 20.46 5.79 -15.45
N PRO A 16 19.37 5.69 -16.26
CA PRO A 16 18.02 5.60 -15.71
C PRO A 16 17.80 4.33 -14.89
N ALA A 17 18.40 3.20 -15.24
CA ALA A 17 18.32 1.97 -14.45
C ALA A 17 18.96 2.16 -13.06
N VAL A 18 20.12 2.80 -12.97
CA VAL A 18 20.82 3.12 -11.70
C VAL A 18 20.02 4.13 -10.87
N VAL A 19 19.47 5.18 -11.50
CA VAL A 19 18.62 6.16 -10.80
C VAL A 19 17.38 5.48 -10.21
N LEU A 20 16.69 4.66 -11.00
CA LEU A 20 15.51 3.92 -10.51
C LEU A 20 15.90 2.93 -9.40
N TRP A 21 17.02 2.22 -9.55
CA TRP A 21 17.53 1.33 -8.50
C TRP A 21 17.84 2.09 -7.21
N ALA A 22 18.56 3.20 -7.28
CA ALA A 22 18.94 3.99 -6.12
C ALA A 22 17.71 4.57 -5.42
N PHE A 23 16.72 5.04 -6.19
CA PHE A 23 15.46 5.53 -5.68
C PHE A 23 14.61 4.39 -5.08
N PHE A 24 14.41 3.29 -5.79
CA PHE A 24 13.46 2.27 -5.40
C PHE A 24 13.99 1.28 -4.36
N ARG A 25 15.33 1.16 -4.19
CA ARG A 25 15.95 0.17 -3.29
C ARG A 25 15.39 0.18 -1.86
N LYS A 26 14.98 1.37 -1.37
CA LYS A 26 14.42 1.55 -0.03
C LYS A 26 12.93 1.16 0.08
N LEU A 27 12.20 1.26 -1.01
CA LEU A 27 10.77 0.94 -1.09
C LEU A 27 10.51 -0.48 -1.60
N ARG A 28 11.54 -1.12 -2.14
CA ARG A 28 11.43 -2.42 -2.81
C ARG A 28 11.10 -3.53 -1.83
N THR A 29 10.03 -4.26 -2.12
CA THR A 29 9.64 -5.45 -1.37
C THR A 29 10.13 -6.72 -2.05
N PRO A 30 10.16 -7.87 -1.35
CA PRO A 30 10.41 -9.17 -1.97
C PRO A 30 9.47 -9.47 -3.15
N ARG A 31 8.21 -9.01 -3.08
CA ARG A 31 7.24 -9.18 -4.18
C ARG A 31 7.63 -8.43 -5.43
N ASP A 32 8.18 -7.23 -5.31
CA ASP A 32 8.65 -6.45 -6.46
C ASP A 32 9.85 -7.12 -7.14
N VAL A 33 10.78 -7.65 -6.35
CA VAL A 33 11.92 -8.42 -6.87
C VAL A 33 11.42 -9.63 -7.65
N TYR A 34 10.52 -10.40 -7.03
CA TYR A 34 9.96 -11.59 -7.65
C TYR A 34 9.27 -11.28 -8.99
N LYS A 35 8.34 -10.30 -9.02
CA LYS A 35 7.64 -9.89 -10.24
C LYS A 35 8.61 -9.45 -11.34
N THR A 36 9.58 -8.60 -10.98
CA THR A 36 10.55 -8.05 -11.92
C THR A 36 11.45 -9.14 -12.48
N CYS A 37 12.01 -10.01 -11.65
CA CYS A 37 12.85 -11.14 -12.09
C CYS A 37 12.04 -12.13 -12.95
N PHE A 38 10.83 -12.47 -12.53
CA PHE A 38 9.94 -13.35 -13.29
C PHE A 38 9.66 -12.80 -14.68
N LEU A 39 9.35 -11.51 -14.78
CA LEU A 39 9.06 -10.86 -16.05
C LEU A 39 10.29 -10.71 -16.94
N ILE A 40 11.46 -10.42 -16.36
CA ILE A 40 12.73 -10.40 -17.12
C ILE A 40 13.01 -11.76 -17.75
N VAL A 41 12.85 -12.84 -17.00
CA VAL A 41 13.06 -14.20 -17.54
C VAL A 41 12.12 -14.47 -18.71
N ILE A 42 10.84 -14.11 -18.59
CA ILE A 42 9.86 -14.28 -19.68
C ILE A 42 10.27 -13.41 -20.89
N ALA A 43 10.56 -12.12 -20.67
CA ALA A 43 10.87 -11.18 -21.73
C ALA A 43 12.11 -11.63 -22.52
N VAL A 44 13.22 -11.95 -21.84
CA VAL A 44 14.44 -12.41 -22.48
C VAL A 44 14.21 -13.72 -23.23
N THR A 45 13.53 -14.69 -22.62
CA THR A 45 13.29 -16.01 -23.23
C THR A 45 12.37 -15.90 -24.45
N ALA A 46 11.36 -15.05 -24.41
CA ALA A 46 10.41 -14.87 -25.51
C ALA A 46 10.99 -14.05 -26.67
N THR A 47 11.90 -13.12 -26.40
CA THR A 47 12.49 -12.24 -27.42
C THR A 47 13.63 -12.92 -28.19
N ILE A 48 14.44 -13.76 -27.56
CA ILE A 48 15.59 -14.42 -28.20
C ILE A 48 15.22 -15.15 -29.51
N PRO A 49 14.18 -16.00 -29.60
CA PRO A 49 13.85 -16.69 -30.86
C PRO A 49 13.43 -15.72 -31.96
N TRP A 50 12.67 -14.67 -31.61
CA TRP A 50 12.16 -13.68 -32.54
C TRP A 50 13.29 -12.81 -33.09
N ASP A 51 14.15 -12.26 -32.25
CA ASP A 51 15.26 -11.41 -32.65
C ASP A 51 16.31 -12.20 -33.43
N SER A 52 16.61 -13.45 -33.01
CA SER A 52 17.47 -14.35 -33.80
C SER A 52 16.91 -14.56 -35.21
N TYR A 53 15.58 -14.64 -35.37
CA TYR A 53 14.94 -14.76 -36.67
C TYR A 53 15.15 -13.49 -37.51
N LEU A 54 14.97 -12.29 -36.94
CA LEU A 54 15.14 -11.01 -37.63
C LEU A 54 16.58 -10.84 -38.16
N ILE A 55 17.57 -11.13 -37.34
CA ILE A 55 18.98 -11.00 -37.68
C ILE A 55 19.38 -11.99 -38.80
N ARG A 56 18.96 -13.27 -38.68
CA ARG A 56 19.26 -14.31 -39.68
C ARG A 56 18.64 -14.05 -41.04
N ASN A 57 17.46 -13.40 -41.06
CA ASN A 57 16.77 -13.03 -42.30
C ASN A 57 17.13 -11.63 -42.79
N ARG A 58 18.15 -11.00 -42.18
CA ARG A 58 18.63 -9.66 -42.56
C ARG A 58 17.53 -8.60 -42.62
N ILE A 59 16.59 -8.63 -41.68
CA ILE A 59 15.60 -7.58 -41.49
C ILE A 59 16.25 -6.44 -40.71
N TRP A 60 17.13 -6.81 -39.83
CA TRP A 60 17.87 -5.97 -38.94
C TRP A 60 19.35 -6.46 -38.89
N SER A 61 20.32 -5.56 -38.84
CA SER A 61 21.74 -5.91 -38.81
C SER A 61 22.54 -4.98 -37.91
N TYR A 62 23.67 -5.51 -37.42
CA TYR A 62 24.63 -4.76 -36.63
C TYR A 62 25.96 -4.68 -37.38
N PRO A 63 26.45 -3.46 -37.76
CA PRO A 63 27.78 -3.30 -38.31
C PRO A 63 28.85 -3.87 -37.36
N ALA A 64 29.83 -4.56 -37.88
CA ALA A 64 30.91 -5.13 -37.07
C ALA A 64 31.73 -4.09 -36.29
N SER A 65 31.67 -2.83 -36.69
CA SER A 65 32.23 -1.68 -35.98
C SER A 65 31.40 -1.25 -34.74
N SER A 66 30.16 -1.69 -34.61
CA SER A 66 29.25 -1.23 -33.56
C SER A 66 29.17 -2.18 -32.36
N VAL A 67 29.50 -3.45 -32.53
CA VAL A 67 29.39 -4.50 -31.53
C VAL A 67 30.72 -5.13 -31.15
N VAL A 68 30.85 -5.65 -29.94
CA VAL A 68 32.09 -6.29 -29.44
C VAL A 68 32.36 -7.62 -30.13
N GLY A 69 31.33 -8.28 -30.66
CA GLY A 69 31.44 -9.48 -31.48
C GLY A 69 30.86 -10.78 -30.94
N PRO A 70 30.92 -11.09 -29.62
CA PRO A 70 30.26 -12.30 -29.10
C PRO A 70 28.77 -12.24 -29.30
N THR A 71 28.16 -13.38 -29.69
CA THR A 71 26.72 -13.48 -29.96
C THR A 71 26.11 -14.69 -29.26
N LEU A 72 24.84 -14.58 -28.90
CA LEU A 72 23.98 -15.67 -28.42
C LEU A 72 22.89 -15.90 -29.48
N PHE A 73 22.86 -17.05 -30.14
CA PHE A 73 21.91 -17.35 -31.24
C PHE A 73 21.88 -16.29 -32.37
N ALA A 74 23.05 -15.76 -32.76
CA ALA A 74 23.27 -14.67 -33.68
C ALA A 74 22.97 -13.24 -33.13
N ILE A 75 22.45 -13.12 -31.91
CA ILE A 75 22.13 -11.85 -31.26
C ILE A 75 23.38 -11.34 -30.51
N PRO A 76 23.85 -10.09 -30.72
CA PRO A 76 24.92 -9.50 -29.91
C PRO A 76 24.60 -9.51 -28.42
N TYR A 77 25.60 -9.71 -27.53
CA TYR A 77 25.37 -9.67 -26.08
C TYR A 77 24.84 -8.33 -25.60
N GLU A 78 25.17 -7.27 -26.28
CA GLU A 78 24.63 -5.93 -26.06
C GLU A 78 23.12 -5.91 -26.21
N GLU A 79 22.56 -6.58 -27.21
CA GLU A 79 21.10 -6.66 -27.41
C GLU A 79 20.44 -7.50 -26.35
N VAL A 80 21.04 -8.64 -25.96
CA VAL A 80 20.54 -9.45 -24.84
C VAL A 80 20.52 -8.63 -23.54
N PHE A 81 21.55 -7.80 -23.31
CA PHE A 81 21.58 -6.87 -22.20
C PHE A 81 20.48 -5.79 -22.31
N PHE A 82 20.18 -5.34 -23.53
CA PHE A 82 19.10 -4.39 -23.77
C PHE A 82 17.74 -4.96 -23.32
N PHE A 83 17.41 -6.21 -23.67
CA PHE A 83 16.15 -6.84 -23.23
C PHE A 83 16.01 -6.87 -21.71
N PHE A 84 17.11 -7.18 -21.03
CA PHE A 84 17.16 -7.16 -19.57
C PHE A 84 16.91 -5.75 -19.02
N VAL A 85 17.67 -4.76 -19.47
CA VAL A 85 17.65 -3.41 -18.88
C VAL A 85 16.36 -2.66 -19.20
N GLN A 86 15.78 -2.81 -20.39
CA GLN A 86 14.49 -2.23 -20.76
C GLN A 86 13.37 -2.78 -19.85
N THR A 87 13.31 -4.10 -19.72
CA THR A 87 12.31 -4.75 -18.85
C THR A 87 12.46 -4.27 -17.41
N TYR A 88 13.69 -4.19 -16.90
CA TYR A 88 13.98 -3.70 -15.56
C TYR A 88 13.52 -2.25 -15.35
N ILE A 89 13.82 -1.34 -16.26
CA ILE A 89 13.45 0.08 -16.17
C ILE A 89 11.92 0.22 -16.12
N THR A 90 11.22 -0.37 -17.07
CA THR A 90 9.77 -0.26 -17.19
C THR A 90 9.04 -0.93 -16.02
N ALA A 91 9.45 -2.14 -15.64
CA ALA A 91 8.87 -2.85 -14.49
C ALA A 91 9.10 -2.10 -13.16
N THR A 92 10.31 -1.55 -12.96
CA THR A 92 10.64 -0.78 -11.75
C THR A 92 9.86 0.53 -11.70
N LEU A 93 9.74 1.25 -12.81
CA LEU A 93 8.93 2.46 -12.88
C LEU A 93 7.47 2.17 -12.57
N TYR A 94 6.90 1.11 -13.15
CA TYR A 94 5.55 0.65 -12.81
C TYR A 94 5.42 0.33 -11.32
N ALA A 95 6.36 -0.41 -10.72
CA ALA A 95 6.34 -0.76 -9.30
C ALA A 95 6.33 0.49 -8.39
N VAL A 96 7.09 1.54 -8.74
CA VAL A 96 7.08 2.83 -8.03
C VAL A 96 5.71 3.50 -8.14
N LEU A 97 5.16 3.59 -9.35
CA LEU A 97 3.90 4.29 -9.61
C LEU A 97 2.67 3.55 -9.05
N SER A 98 2.75 2.22 -8.93
CA SER A 98 1.67 1.39 -8.38
C SER A 98 1.66 1.31 -6.85
N ARG A 99 2.67 1.84 -6.14
CA ARG A 99 2.74 1.81 -4.66
C ARG A 99 1.49 2.32 -3.93
N PRO A 100 0.83 3.41 -4.35
CA PRO A 100 -0.41 3.84 -3.71
C PRO A 100 -1.57 2.85 -3.86
N VAL A 101 -1.54 2.03 -4.91
CA VAL A 101 -2.65 1.13 -5.26
C VAL A 101 -2.70 -0.06 -4.30
N VAL A 102 -3.90 -0.40 -3.84
CA VAL A 102 -4.19 -1.64 -3.11
C VAL A 102 -4.87 -2.60 -4.07
N HIS A 103 -4.10 -3.50 -4.66
CA HIS A 103 -4.56 -4.35 -5.77
C HIS A 103 -5.74 -5.26 -5.40
N ALA A 104 -5.84 -5.70 -4.14
CA ALA A 104 -6.91 -6.56 -3.67
C ALA A 104 -8.32 -5.98 -3.87
N VAL A 105 -8.48 -4.64 -3.74
CA VAL A 105 -9.78 -3.99 -3.91
C VAL A 105 -10.18 -3.75 -5.37
N LEU A 106 -9.24 -3.93 -6.30
CA LEU A 106 -9.49 -3.84 -7.74
C LEU A 106 -9.98 -5.17 -8.33
N LEU A 107 -10.02 -6.24 -7.53
CA LEU A 107 -10.49 -7.55 -7.97
C LEU A 107 -11.99 -7.51 -8.32
N PRO A 108 -12.44 -8.32 -9.31
CA PRO A 108 -13.85 -8.39 -9.68
C PRO A 108 -14.71 -8.95 -8.55
N LYS A 109 -15.93 -8.43 -8.40
CA LYS A 109 -16.92 -8.91 -7.41
C LYS A 109 -17.76 -10.10 -7.89
N SER A 110 -17.73 -10.40 -9.18
CA SER A 110 -18.51 -11.51 -9.76
C SER A 110 -17.82 -12.16 -10.94
N ALA A 111 -18.11 -13.43 -11.19
CA ALA A 111 -17.60 -14.19 -12.32
C ALA A 111 -18.01 -13.61 -13.69
N SER A 112 -19.16 -12.94 -13.77
CA SER A 112 -19.67 -12.30 -14.99
C SER A 112 -19.04 -10.93 -15.23
N GLY A 113 -18.44 -10.33 -14.21
CA GLY A 113 -17.79 -9.02 -14.30
C GLY A 113 -16.69 -9.01 -15.37
N GLY A 114 -16.85 -8.19 -16.40
CA GLY A 114 -15.85 -8.01 -17.45
C GLY A 114 -15.74 -9.15 -18.48
N ARG A 115 -16.63 -10.15 -18.49
CA ARG A 115 -16.56 -11.27 -19.45
C ARG A 115 -16.61 -10.79 -20.91
N LEU A 116 -17.48 -9.84 -21.22
CA LEU A 116 -17.60 -9.29 -22.57
C LEU A 116 -16.32 -8.56 -23.00
N SER A 117 -15.79 -7.67 -22.17
CA SER A 117 -14.56 -6.95 -22.47
C SER A 117 -13.35 -7.88 -22.57
N ARG A 118 -13.29 -8.92 -21.75
CA ARG A 118 -12.27 -9.97 -21.84
C ARG A 118 -12.29 -10.63 -23.20
N LEU A 119 -13.45 -11.14 -23.64
CA LEU A 119 -13.59 -11.83 -24.92
C LEU A 119 -13.38 -10.89 -26.11
N ALA A 120 -13.95 -9.68 -26.08
CA ALA A 120 -13.83 -8.70 -27.15
C ALA A 120 -12.37 -8.25 -27.35
N GLY A 121 -11.65 -7.92 -26.27
CA GLY A 121 -10.25 -7.51 -26.37
C GLY A 121 -9.34 -8.66 -26.78
N THR A 122 -9.59 -9.88 -26.29
CA THR A 122 -8.83 -11.07 -26.76
C THR A 122 -9.07 -11.32 -28.24
N ALA A 123 -10.31 -11.24 -28.71
CA ALA A 123 -10.65 -11.39 -30.13
C ALA A 123 -10.01 -10.29 -30.99
N LEU A 124 -9.94 -9.04 -30.48
CA LEU A 124 -9.26 -7.94 -31.16
C LEU A 124 -7.77 -8.26 -31.37
N PHE A 125 -7.05 -8.66 -30.32
CA PHE A 125 -5.63 -8.99 -30.44
C PHE A 125 -5.38 -10.21 -31.33
N LEU A 126 -6.23 -11.23 -31.29
CA LEU A 126 -6.14 -12.36 -32.19
C LEU A 126 -6.46 -11.98 -33.65
N GLY A 127 -7.38 -11.04 -33.87
CA GLY A 127 -7.65 -10.47 -35.19
C GLY A 127 -6.45 -9.71 -35.74
N VAL A 128 -5.80 -8.90 -34.89
CA VAL A 128 -4.55 -8.19 -35.24
C VAL A 128 -3.44 -9.19 -35.58
N PHE A 129 -3.31 -10.29 -34.83
CA PHE A 129 -2.37 -11.37 -35.14
C PHE A 129 -2.65 -11.98 -36.52
N ALA A 130 -3.91 -12.31 -36.82
CA ALA A 130 -4.29 -12.90 -38.11
C ALA A 130 -4.00 -11.96 -39.31
N ILE A 131 -4.27 -10.66 -39.14
CA ILE A 131 -3.94 -9.64 -40.16
C ILE A 131 -2.42 -9.55 -40.36
N SER A 132 -1.64 -9.54 -39.27
CA SER A 132 -0.18 -9.52 -39.35
C SER A 132 0.37 -10.76 -40.06
N TRP A 133 -0.19 -11.94 -39.76
CA TRP A 133 0.19 -13.19 -40.40
C TRP A 133 -0.08 -13.17 -41.91
N ALA A 134 -1.27 -12.72 -42.33
CA ALA A 134 -1.60 -12.57 -43.75
C ALA A 134 -0.62 -11.62 -44.47
N LYS A 135 -0.24 -10.52 -43.81
CA LYS A 135 0.77 -9.58 -44.38
C LYS A 135 2.16 -10.21 -44.50
N LEU A 136 2.53 -11.11 -43.60
CA LEU A 136 3.81 -11.85 -43.70
C LEU A 136 3.84 -12.79 -44.91
N GLU A 137 2.71 -13.39 -45.28
CA GLU A 137 2.60 -14.23 -46.48
C GLU A 137 2.74 -13.41 -47.78
N GLU A 138 2.28 -12.15 -47.77
CA GLU A 138 2.48 -11.24 -48.91
C GLU A 138 3.93 -10.79 -49.07
N GLY A 139 4.65 -10.58 -47.99
CA GLY A 139 6.02 -10.07 -47.93
C GLY A 139 6.16 -8.59 -48.34
N GLY A 140 7.38 -8.15 -48.64
CA GLY A 140 7.71 -6.79 -49.11
C GLY A 140 7.62 -5.72 -48.02
N GLU A 141 7.28 -4.49 -48.41
CA GLU A 141 7.18 -3.35 -47.50
C GLU A 141 6.14 -3.59 -46.41
N GLY A 142 6.49 -3.29 -45.15
CA GLY A 142 5.66 -3.55 -43.98
C GLY A 142 5.82 -4.94 -43.33
N THR A 143 6.66 -5.83 -43.92
CA THR A 143 6.96 -7.15 -43.32
C THR A 143 7.54 -7.00 -41.90
N TYR A 144 8.42 -6.02 -41.69
CA TYR A 144 9.03 -5.80 -40.37
C TYR A 144 7.96 -5.38 -39.35
N LEU A 145 7.09 -4.43 -39.70
CA LEU A 145 5.95 -4.05 -38.80
C LEU A 145 5.03 -5.26 -38.53
N ALA A 146 4.75 -6.08 -39.54
CA ALA A 146 3.93 -7.29 -39.36
C ALA A 146 4.61 -8.31 -38.44
N LEU A 147 5.93 -8.45 -38.48
CA LEU A 147 6.70 -9.30 -37.55
C LEU A 147 6.62 -8.78 -36.10
N ILE A 148 6.75 -7.47 -35.90
CA ILE A 148 6.61 -6.86 -34.56
C ILE A 148 5.21 -7.12 -33.99
N VAL A 149 4.18 -6.71 -34.74
CA VAL A 149 2.78 -6.80 -34.29
C VAL A 149 2.35 -8.26 -34.16
N GLY A 150 2.74 -9.13 -35.09
CA GLY A 150 2.44 -10.56 -35.06
C GLY A 150 3.11 -11.28 -33.89
N TRP A 151 4.31 -10.85 -33.47
CA TRP A 151 4.96 -11.39 -32.28
C TRP A 151 4.29 -10.90 -30.99
N VAL A 152 3.94 -9.61 -30.89
CA VAL A 152 3.35 -9.01 -29.67
C VAL A 152 1.89 -9.43 -29.45
N ALA A 153 1.09 -9.53 -30.50
CA ALA A 153 -0.37 -9.71 -30.40
C ALA A 153 -0.79 -10.97 -29.61
N PRO A 154 -0.18 -12.15 -29.75
CA PRO A 154 -0.52 -13.33 -28.94
C PRO A 154 -0.27 -13.12 -27.45
N PHE A 155 0.82 -12.45 -27.09
CA PHE A 155 1.13 -12.13 -25.68
C PHE A 155 0.11 -11.14 -25.11
N LEU A 156 -0.26 -10.10 -25.84
CA LEU A 156 -1.29 -9.16 -25.42
C LEU A 156 -2.67 -9.83 -25.33
N ALA A 157 -3.00 -10.75 -26.25
CA ALA A 157 -4.23 -11.54 -26.17
C ALA A 157 -4.28 -12.38 -24.90
N LEU A 158 -3.18 -13.05 -24.55
CA LEU A 158 -3.06 -13.84 -23.31
C LEU A 158 -3.18 -12.95 -22.08
N LEU A 159 -2.39 -11.88 -21.99
CA LEU A 159 -2.39 -10.95 -20.85
C LEU A 159 -3.76 -10.31 -20.65
N TRP A 160 -4.43 -9.93 -21.74
CA TRP A 160 -5.79 -9.40 -21.69
C TRP A 160 -6.80 -10.45 -21.24
N PHE A 161 -6.71 -11.67 -21.77
CA PHE A 161 -7.59 -12.77 -21.37
C PHE A 161 -7.53 -13.06 -19.88
N ILE A 162 -6.34 -13.06 -19.27
CA ILE A 162 -6.16 -13.38 -17.86
C ILE A 162 -6.39 -12.20 -16.91
N ALA A 163 -6.06 -10.96 -17.31
CA ALA A 163 -6.00 -9.82 -16.40
C ALA A 163 -6.79 -8.58 -16.85
N SER A 164 -7.63 -8.65 -17.90
CA SER A 164 -8.34 -7.48 -18.44
C SER A 164 -9.15 -6.70 -17.41
N THR A 165 -9.86 -7.38 -16.51
CA THR A 165 -10.64 -6.73 -15.45
C THR A 165 -9.76 -5.89 -14.52
N HIS A 166 -8.57 -6.40 -14.19
CA HIS A 166 -7.61 -5.70 -13.35
C HIS A 166 -6.90 -4.56 -14.10
N ILE A 167 -6.51 -4.81 -15.37
CA ILE A 167 -5.94 -3.78 -16.25
C ILE A 167 -6.88 -2.58 -16.36
N MET A 168 -8.18 -2.83 -16.62
CA MET A 168 -9.19 -1.77 -16.72
C MET A 168 -9.50 -1.08 -15.39
N ALA A 169 -9.31 -1.75 -14.26
CA ALA A 169 -9.53 -1.18 -12.94
C ALA A 169 -8.34 -0.34 -12.43
N MET A 170 -7.16 -0.49 -13.03
CA MET A 170 -5.97 0.27 -12.65
C MET A 170 -6.10 1.76 -12.99
N PRO A 171 -5.62 2.66 -12.11
CA PRO A 171 -5.63 4.09 -12.39
C PRO A 171 -4.80 4.44 -13.63
N LEU A 172 -5.37 5.23 -14.55
CA LEU A 172 -4.65 5.71 -15.74
C LEU A 172 -3.41 6.52 -15.38
N THR A 173 -3.42 7.21 -14.22
CA THR A 173 -2.27 7.92 -13.67
C THR A 173 -1.09 7.01 -13.30
N THR A 174 -1.32 5.71 -13.21
CA THR A 174 -0.27 4.69 -13.02
C THR A 174 0.14 4.08 -14.34
N ILE A 175 -0.83 3.63 -15.17
CA ILE A 175 -0.54 2.90 -16.40
C ILE A 175 0.13 3.79 -17.46
N LEU A 176 -0.46 4.96 -17.74
CA LEU A 176 0.03 5.80 -18.84
C LEU A 176 1.47 6.27 -18.64
N PRO A 177 1.86 6.81 -17.47
CA PRO A 177 3.26 7.18 -17.26
C PRO A 177 4.21 5.97 -17.27
N ALA A 178 3.77 4.80 -16.77
CA ALA A 178 4.59 3.59 -16.78
C ALA A 178 4.89 3.08 -18.21
N ILE A 179 3.97 3.31 -19.15
CA ILE A 179 4.14 2.95 -20.56
C ILE A 179 4.88 4.07 -21.32
N PHE A 180 4.33 5.30 -21.28
CA PHE A 180 4.79 6.36 -22.17
C PHE A 180 6.13 6.99 -21.77
N ALA A 181 6.46 7.06 -20.47
CA ALA A 181 7.74 7.66 -20.09
C ALA A 181 8.95 6.85 -20.59
N PRO A 182 9.05 5.53 -20.39
CA PRO A 182 10.14 4.76 -20.99
C PRO A 182 10.04 4.68 -22.51
N THR A 183 8.85 4.66 -23.10
CA THR A 183 8.66 4.63 -24.55
C THR A 183 9.24 5.88 -25.20
N LEU A 184 8.85 7.07 -24.76
CA LEU A 184 9.35 8.33 -25.29
C LEU A 184 10.87 8.48 -25.11
N TYR A 185 11.37 8.02 -23.97
CA TYR A 185 12.80 8.00 -23.69
C TYR A 185 13.57 7.10 -24.67
N LEU A 186 13.05 5.89 -24.92
CA LEU A 186 13.66 4.94 -25.84
C LEU A 186 13.54 5.37 -27.31
N TRP A 187 12.46 6.06 -27.70
CA TRP A 187 12.35 6.67 -29.03
C TRP A 187 13.49 7.65 -29.31
N GLU A 188 13.83 8.50 -28.34
CA GLU A 188 14.94 9.43 -28.49
C GLU A 188 16.30 8.72 -28.52
N CYS A 189 16.47 7.66 -27.72
CA CYS A 189 17.66 6.82 -27.72
C CYS A 189 17.86 6.14 -29.09
N ASP A 190 16.80 5.51 -29.59
CA ASP A 190 16.81 4.76 -30.84
C ASP A 190 17.05 5.67 -32.07
N ALA A 191 16.35 6.81 -32.13
CA ALA A 191 16.55 7.79 -33.19
C ALA A 191 18.04 8.22 -33.33
N ARG A 192 18.72 8.39 -32.18
CA ARG A 192 20.16 8.75 -32.18
C ARG A 192 21.06 7.60 -32.56
N ALA A 193 20.73 6.38 -32.19
CA ALA A 193 21.50 5.20 -32.54
C ALA A 193 21.37 4.87 -34.04
N LEU A 194 20.15 4.96 -34.59
CA LEU A 194 19.91 4.82 -36.03
C LEU A 194 20.67 5.89 -36.87
N GLN A 195 20.64 7.16 -36.41
CA GLN A 195 21.40 8.24 -37.09
C GLN A 195 22.91 8.02 -37.07
N ARG A 196 23.45 7.34 -36.04
CA ARG A 196 24.86 6.98 -35.93
C ARG A 196 25.22 5.70 -36.67
N GLY A 197 24.21 4.93 -37.11
CA GLY A 197 24.42 3.63 -37.73
C GLY A 197 24.89 2.56 -36.75
N THR A 198 24.53 2.67 -35.45
CA THR A 198 24.83 1.65 -34.43
C THR A 198 24.18 0.32 -34.78
N TRP A 199 22.96 0.37 -35.28
CA TRP A 199 22.23 -0.71 -35.96
C TRP A 199 21.52 -0.19 -37.19
N VAL A 200 21.12 -1.09 -38.06
CA VAL A 200 20.54 -0.75 -39.34
C VAL A 200 19.35 -1.63 -39.64
N ILE A 201 18.22 -1.01 -40.00
CA ILE A 201 17.05 -1.70 -40.53
C ILE A 201 17.19 -1.77 -42.04
N GLU A 202 17.27 -2.99 -42.57
CA GLU A 202 17.53 -3.22 -43.98
C GLU A 202 16.35 -2.78 -44.86
N LYS A 203 16.69 -2.37 -46.11
CA LYS A 203 15.67 -1.92 -47.07
C LYS A 203 14.85 -3.10 -47.60
N GLY A 204 13.59 -2.84 -47.95
CA GLY A 204 12.70 -3.80 -48.60
C GLY A 204 11.68 -4.47 -47.71
N THR A 205 11.86 -4.42 -46.35
CA THR A 205 10.91 -4.96 -45.37
C THR A 205 10.24 -3.88 -44.55
N LYS A 206 10.81 -2.67 -44.50
CA LYS A 206 10.25 -1.53 -43.75
C LYS A 206 9.39 -0.64 -44.64
N LEU A 207 8.46 0.10 -44.03
CA LEU A 207 7.57 1.04 -44.70
C LEU A 207 8.27 2.31 -45.23
N GLY A 208 9.49 2.59 -44.74
CA GLY A 208 10.24 3.80 -45.12
C GLY A 208 9.66 5.09 -44.53
N LEU A 209 8.82 4.98 -43.52
CA LEU A 209 8.24 6.11 -42.78
C LEU A 209 9.07 6.37 -41.52
N ALA A 210 9.71 7.56 -41.46
CA ALA A 210 10.52 7.96 -40.34
C ALA A 210 10.16 9.37 -39.84
N PHE A 211 10.23 9.60 -38.53
CA PHE A 211 10.07 10.91 -37.92
C PHE A 211 11.31 11.25 -37.09
N ARG A 212 12.01 12.33 -37.45
CA ARG A 212 13.27 12.76 -36.78
C ARG A 212 14.33 11.68 -36.67
N GLY A 213 14.36 10.75 -37.64
CA GLY A 213 15.33 9.66 -37.69
C GLY A 213 14.89 8.38 -36.97
N LEU A 214 13.72 8.37 -36.37
CA LEU A 214 13.09 7.18 -35.79
C LEU A 214 12.18 6.55 -36.86
N GLU A 215 12.41 5.29 -37.20
CA GLU A 215 11.53 4.52 -38.07
C GLU A 215 10.22 4.19 -37.34
N ILE A 216 9.09 4.16 -38.04
CA ILE A 216 7.77 3.91 -37.43
C ILE A 216 7.69 2.52 -36.78
N GLU A 217 8.37 1.54 -37.34
CA GLU A 217 8.46 0.19 -36.82
C GLU A 217 9.08 0.17 -35.42
N GLU A 218 10.21 0.89 -35.23
CA GLU A 218 10.86 1.02 -33.92
C GLU A 218 9.97 1.75 -32.92
N ALA A 219 9.28 2.80 -33.39
CA ALA A 219 8.33 3.51 -32.53
C ALA A 219 7.22 2.59 -32.02
N VAL A 220 6.67 1.75 -32.89
CA VAL A 220 5.66 0.75 -32.53
C VAL A 220 6.25 -0.35 -31.65
N PHE A 221 7.45 -0.84 -31.95
CA PHE A 221 8.15 -1.84 -31.14
C PHE A 221 8.31 -1.42 -29.69
N PHE A 222 8.88 -0.25 -29.41
CA PHE A 222 9.08 0.25 -28.06
C PHE A 222 7.76 0.52 -27.32
N LEU A 223 6.75 1.02 -28.02
CA LEU A 223 5.44 1.21 -27.42
C LEU A 223 4.81 -0.13 -27.00
N LEU A 224 4.76 -1.08 -27.92
CA LEU A 224 4.10 -2.37 -27.67
C LEU A 224 4.85 -3.22 -26.64
N THR A 225 6.18 -3.22 -26.65
CA THR A 225 6.99 -3.93 -25.64
C THR A 225 6.78 -3.34 -24.25
N ASN A 226 6.74 -2.00 -24.08
CA ASN A 226 6.42 -1.38 -22.81
C ASN A 226 4.97 -1.66 -22.36
N VAL A 227 4.00 -1.73 -23.28
CA VAL A 227 2.63 -2.18 -22.97
C VAL A 227 2.65 -3.62 -22.44
N MET A 228 3.38 -4.54 -23.11
CA MET A 228 3.51 -5.94 -22.65
C MET A 228 4.12 -6.04 -21.26
N ILE A 229 5.19 -5.29 -20.99
CA ILE A 229 5.87 -5.29 -19.68
C ILE A 229 4.90 -4.80 -18.59
N VAL A 230 4.21 -3.68 -18.81
CA VAL A 230 3.26 -3.12 -17.84
C VAL A 230 2.07 -4.06 -17.63
N PHE A 231 1.49 -4.62 -18.70
CA PHE A 231 0.39 -5.60 -18.57
C PHE A 231 0.85 -6.89 -17.88
N GLY A 232 2.08 -7.33 -18.13
CA GLY A 232 2.69 -8.45 -17.41
C GLY A 232 2.83 -8.18 -15.91
N MET A 233 3.29 -6.98 -15.52
CA MET A 233 3.34 -6.56 -14.12
C MET A 233 1.95 -6.53 -13.49
N ILE A 234 0.94 -6.01 -14.19
CA ILE A 234 -0.44 -5.98 -13.70
C ILE A 234 -1.01 -7.40 -13.55
N ALA A 235 -0.68 -8.32 -14.45
CA ALA A 235 -1.10 -9.72 -14.33
C ALA A 235 -0.45 -10.42 -13.11
N CYS A 236 0.81 -10.11 -12.81
CA CYS A 236 1.46 -10.55 -11.58
C CYS A 236 0.76 -9.98 -10.33
N ASP A 237 0.44 -8.68 -10.33
CA ASP A 237 -0.27 -8.04 -9.22
C ASP A 237 -1.67 -8.62 -9.04
N TYR A 238 -2.39 -8.91 -10.13
CA TYR A 238 -3.67 -9.62 -10.10
C TYR A 238 -3.54 -11.00 -9.43
N CYS A 239 -2.55 -11.80 -9.83
CA CYS A 239 -2.28 -13.12 -9.27
C CYS A 239 -1.99 -13.04 -7.76
N LEU A 240 -1.13 -12.10 -7.34
CA LEU A 240 -0.79 -11.88 -5.93
C LEU A 240 -1.99 -11.37 -5.12
N ALA A 241 -2.81 -10.47 -5.68
CA ALA A 241 -4.01 -9.98 -5.02
C ALA A 241 -5.05 -11.09 -4.81
N VAL A 242 -5.24 -11.97 -5.79
CA VAL A 242 -6.11 -13.15 -5.65
C VAL A 242 -5.56 -14.10 -4.58
N HIS A 243 -4.24 -14.33 -4.57
CA HIS A 243 -3.59 -15.13 -3.53
C HIS A 243 -3.85 -14.56 -2.13
N ASP A 244 -3.71 -13.23 -1.95
CA ASP A 244 -3.96 -12.55 -0.69
C ASP A 244 -5.41 -12.71 -0.23
N ILE A 245 -6.40 -12.53 -1.12
CA ILE A 245 -7.82 -12.69 -0.79
C ILE A 245 -8.17 -14.13 -0.42
N ARG A 246 -7.67 -15.13 -1.16
CA ARG A 246 -7.93 -16.54 -0.88
C ARG A 246 -7.28 -17.06 0.40
N SER A 247 -6.15 -16.46 0.77
CA SER A 247 -5.44 -16.77 2.01
C SER A 247 -5.91 -15.93 3.21
N TYR A 248 -6.87 -15.01 3.02
CA TYR A 248 -7.35 -14.12 4.07
C TYR A 248 -8.01 -14.92 5.22
N GLY A 249 -7.64 -14.61 6.46
CA GLY A 249 -8.08 -15.36 7.65
C GLY A 249 -7.37 -16.71 7.87
N LYS A 250 -6.39 -17.07 7.02
CA LYS A 250 -5.59 -18.29 7.20
C LYS A 250 -4.14 -17.90 7.53
N ARG A 251 -3.45 -18.71 8.34
CA ARG A 251 -1.99 -18.57 8.45
C ARG A 251 -1.37 -18.90 7.10
N CYS A 252 -0.79 -17.90 6.45
CA CYS A 252 -0.14 -18.06 5.16
C CYS A 252 1.34 -18.35 5.38
N SER A 253 1.81 -19.50 4.94
CA SER A 253 3.21 -19.93 5.07
C SER A 253 4.12 -19.34 3.99
N SER A 254 3.57 -18.70 2.96
CA SER A 254 4.38 -18.16 1.86
C SER A 254 3.88 -16.79 1.37
N VAL A 255 4.83 -15.89 1.19
CA VAL A 255 4.61 -14.55 0.59
C VAL A 255 4.24 -14.66 -0.89
N PHE A 256 4.60 -15.77 -1.52
CA PHE A 256 4.41 -16.05 -2.94
C PHE A 256 3.61 -17.33 -3.15
N PRO A 257 2.68 -17.35 -4.11
CA PRO A 257 2.06 -18.59 -4.54
C PRO A 257 3.10 -19.47 -5.25
N PRO A 258 3.07 -20.81 -5.04
CA PRO A 258 3.88 -21.71 -5.84
C PRO A 258 3.49 -21.62 -7.31
N LEU A 259 4.45 -21.83 -8.24
CA LEU A 259 4.22 -21.71 -9.68
C LEU A 259 3.05 -22.57 -10.18
N SER A 260 2.81 -23.73 -9.57
CA SER A 260 1.66 -24.60 -9.88
C SER A 260 0.29 -23.96 -9.62
N GLN A 261 0.23 -22.91 -8.78
CA GLN A 261 -1.01 -22.21 -8.48
C GLN A 261 -1.24 -20.97 -9.36
N PHE A 262 -0.28 -20.57 -10.20
CA PHE A 262 -0.44 -19.38 -11.03
C PHE A 262 -1.65 -19.47 -11.97
N VAL A 263 -1.77 -20.57 -12.72
CA VAL A 263 -2.91 -20.75 -13.64
C VAL A 263 -4.25 -20.76 -12.90
N PRO A 264 -4.44 -21.54 -11.81
CA PRO A 264 -5.66 -21.45 -11.01
C PRO A 264 -5.97 -20.07 -10.45
N LEU A 265 -4.96 -19.27 -10.06
CA LEU A 265 -5.15 -17.92 -9.56
C LEU A 265 -5.52 -16.94 -10.67
N LEU A 266 -4.91 -17.06 -11.85
CA LEU A 266 -5.22 -16.22 -13.01
C LEU A 266 -6.61 -16.49 -13.60
N LEU A 267 -7.13 -17.71 -13.45
CA LEU A 267 -8.47 -18.13 -13.88
C LEU A 267 -9.50 -18.06 -12.73
N TRP A 268 -9.15 -17.41 -11.63
CA TRP A 268 -9.99 -17.35 -10.44
C TRP A 268 -11.30 -16.59 -10.69
N SER A 269 -12.34 -17.04 -10.00
CA SER A 269 -13.62 -16.35 -9.87
C SER A 269 -13.99 -16.27 -8.39
N PRO A 270 -14.45 -15.12 -7.90
CA PRO A 270 -14.72 -14.94 -6.48
C PRO A 270 -15.93 -15.77 -6.04
N THR A 271 -15.82 -16.38 -4.85
CA THR A 271 -16.98 -16.85 -4.11
C THR A 271 -17.78 -15.66 -3.54
N PRO A 272 -19.05 -15.85 -3.13
CA PRO A 272 -19.80 -14.78 -2.47
C PRO A 272 -19.08 -14.19 -1.23
N GLU A 273 -18.43 -15.04 -0.42
CA GLU A 273 -17.67 -14.62 0.75
C GLU A 273 -16.42 -13.81 0.38
N GLU A 274 -15.69 -14.22 -0.66
CA GLU A 274 -14.53 -13.48 -1.18
C GLU A 274 -14.96 -12.14 -1.78
N ALA A 275 -16.08 -12.10 -2.48
CA ALA A 275 -16.64 -10.86 -3.03
C ALA A 275 -17.04 -9.88 -1.90
N GLN A 276 -17.67 -10.38 -0.82
CA GLN A 276 -18.00 -9.56 0.34
C GLN A 276 -16.74 -9.03 1.02
N ARG A 277 -15.71 -9.85 1.19
CA ARG A 277 -14.43 -9.45 1.76
C ARG A 277 -13.73 -8.35 0.94
N ILE A 278 -13.78 -8.44 -0.38
CA ILE A 278 -13.25 -7.38 -1.27
C ILE A 278 -13.99 -6.07 -1.02
N GLU A 279 -15.32 -6.13 -0.85
CA GLU A 279 -16.12 -4.93 -0.56
C GLU A 279 -15.81 -4.36 0.82
N ASP A 280 -15.69 -5.20 1.83
CA ASP A 280 -15.32 -4.79 3.18
C ASP A 280 -13.94 -4.10 3.19
N LEU A 281 -12.96 -4.62 2.43
CA LEU A 281 -11.65 -3.98 2.27
C LEU A 281 -11.71 -2.64 1.52
N ARG A 282 -12.61 -2.48 0.54
CA ARG A 282 -12.84 -1.18 -0.11
C ARG A 282 -13.33 -0.15 0.90
N ASN A 283 -14.35 -0.51 1.67
CA ASN A 283 -14.89 0.35 2.72
C ASN A 283 -13.81 0.73 3.75
N ALA A 284 -12.95 -0.23 4.14
CA ALA A 284 -11.85 0.02 5.06
C ALA A 284 -10.84 1.04 4.51
N ILE A 285 -10.52 0.98 3.21
CA ILE A 285 -9.63 1.95 2.55
C ILE A 285 -10.29 3.32 2.45
N ASP A 286 -11.58 3.39 2.15
CA ASP A 286 -12.33 4.65 2.09
C ASP A 286 -12.35 5.32 3.47
N ILE A 287 -12.61 4.56 4.54
CA ILE A 287 -12.51 5.03 5.93
C ILE A 287 -11.12 5.59 6.22
N LEU A 288 -10.05 4.84 5.92
CA LEU A 288 -8.68 5.32 6.14
C LEU A 288 -8.38 6.60 5.36
N SER A 289 -8.73 6.65 4.09
CA SER A 289 -8.38 7.78 3.21
C SER A 289 -9.13 9.06 3.60
N ALA A 290 -10.34 8.94 4.12
CA ALA A 290 -11.13 10.05 4.63
C ALA A 290 -10.56 10.60 5.95
N HIS A 291 -10.12 9.74 6.87
CA HIS A 291 -9.80 10.13 8.24
C HIS A 291 -8.30 10.32 8.52
N SER A 292 -7.39 9.61 7.83
CA SER A 292 -5.96 9.71 8.12
C SER A 292 -5.03 9.69 6.91
N LYS A 293 -4.62 10.91 6.50
CA LYS A 293 -3.62 11.08 5.43
C LYS A 293 -2.22 10.56 5.81
N SER A 294 -1.89 10.55 7.09
CA SER A 294 -0.59 10.07 7.58
C SER A 294 -0.51 8.55 7.54
N PHE A 295 -1.52 7.86 8.07
CA PHE A 295 -1.58 6.40 7.99
C PHE A 295 -1.79 5.90 6.55
N SER A 296 -2.56 6.60 5.73
CA SER A 296 -2.68 6.31 4.30
C SER A 296 -1.30 6.35 3.60
N THR A 297 -0.49 7.39 3.87
CA THR A 297 0.87 7.49 3.34
C THR A 297 1.78 6.39 3.88
N ALA A 298 1.74 6.11 5.19
CA ALA A 298 2.54 5.07 5.81
C ALA A 298 2.19 3.66 5.30
N SER A 299 0.90 3.40 5.01
CA SER A 299 0.45 2.11 4.48
C SER A 299 1.08 1.74 3.13
N MET A 300 1.53 2.73 2.35
CA MET A 300 2.15 2.50 1.03
C MET A 300 3.52 1.80 1.12
N VAL A 301 4.15 1.79 2.30
CA VAL A 301 5.43 1.12 2.52
C VAL A 301 5.25 -0.38 2.74
N PHE A 302 4.09 -0.79 3.25
CA PHE A 302 3.75 -2.19 3.44
C PHE A 302 3.18 -2.82 2.16
N ASP A 303 3.24 -4.14 2.08
CA ASP A 303 2.78 -4.92 0.93
C ASP A 303 1.98 -6.15 1.37
N GLY A 304 1.23 -6.72 0.45
CA GLY A 304 0.51 -7.97 0.62
C GLY A 304 -0.47 -7.97 1.80
N ARG A 305 -0.54 -9.11 2.46
CA ARG A 305 -1.47 -9.35 3.57
C ARG A 305 -1.24 -8.42 4.77
N LEU A 306 0.01 -8.13 5.11
CA LEU A 306 0.30 -7.22 6.22
C LEU A 306 -0.34 -5.84 5.98
N ARG A 307 -0.23 -5.31 4.75
CA ARG A 307 -0.89 -4.04 4.40
C ARG A 307 -2.40 -4.11 4.57
N LEU A 308 -3.03 -5.19 4.07
CA LEU A 308 -4.49 -5.37 4.15
C LEU A 308 -4.97 -5.48 5.60
N ASP A 309 -4.25 -6.22 6.43
CA ASP A 309 -4.62 -6.43 7.83
C ASP A 309 -4.44 -5.15 8.67
N LEU A 310 -3.39 -4.37 8.42
CA LEU A 310 -3.22 -3.05 9.05
C LEU A 310 -4.32 -2.06 8.65
N LEU A 311 -4.77 -2.10 7.38
CA LEU A 311 -5.89 -1.29 6.89
C LEU A 311 -7.20 -1.71 7.56
N ALA A 312 -7.45 -3.01 7.70
CA ALA A 312 -8.62 -3.57 8.37
C ALA A 312 -8.66 -3.21 9.87
N LEU A 313 -7.52 -3.33 10.55
CA LEU A 313 -7.38 -2.93 11.96
C LEU A 313 -7.68 -1.44 12.14
N TYR A 314 -7.09 -0.57 11.30
CA TYR A 314 -7.36 0.86 11.37
C TYR A 314 -8.85 1.18 11.17
N ALA A 315 -9.48 0.57 10.18
CA ALA A 315 -10.88 0.80 9.88
C ALA A 315 -11.78 0.40 11.05
N TRP A 316 -11.50 -0.73 11.71
CA TRP A 316 -12.24 -1.16 12.88
C TRP A 316 -12.04 -0.21 14.06
N CYS A 317 -10.80 0.17 14.40
CA CYS A 317 -10.52 1.14 15.45
C CYS A 317 -11.27 2.46 15.19
N ARG A 318 -11.25 2.96 13.96
CA ARG A 318 -11.94 4.21 13.61
C ARG A 318 -13.45 4.11 13.67
N VAL A 319 -14.03 3.00 13.23
CA VAL A 319 -15.48 2.77 13.35
C VAL A 319 -15.91 2.71 14.81
N CYS A 320 -15.14 2.03 15.67
CA CYS A 320 -15.44 1.99 17.11
C CYS A 320 -15.36 3.38 17.75
N ASP A 321 -14.35 4.16 17.39
CA ASP A 321 -14.17 5.55 17.83
C ASP A 321 -15.37 6.42 17.42
N ASP A 322 -15.77 6.38 16.13
CA ASP A 322 -16.92 7.12 15.60
C ASP A 322 -18.25 6.70 16.27
N LEU A 323 -18.45 5.42 16.58
CA LEU A 323 -19.64 4.94 17.27
C LEU A 323 -19.83 5.57 18.67
N ILE A 324 -18.72 5.96 19.31
CA ILE A 324 -18.74 6.60 20.63
C ILE A 324 -18.80 8.12 20.49
N ASP A 325 -17.96 8.69 19.62
CA ASP A 325 -17.81 10.15 19.44
C ASP A 325 -19.05 10.80 18.83
N ASP A 326 -19.69 10.14 17.86
CA ASP A 326 -20.87 10.62 17.14
C ASP A 326 -22.18 10.15 17.78
N ALA A 327 -22.14 9.51 18.95
CA ALA A 327 -23.32 9.05 19.63
C ALA A 327 -24.24 10.22 20.04
N SER A 328 -25.53 10.12 19.72
CA SER A 328 -26.52 11.15 19.98
C SER A 328 -26.82 11.37 21.49
N SER A 329 -26.49 10.39 22.31
CA SER A 329 -26.70 10.41 23.76
C SER A 329 -25.70 9.51 24.49
N VAL A 330 -25.53 9.73 25.79
CA VAL A 330 -24.73 8.86 26.68
C VAL A 330 -25.22 7.42 26.62
N SER A 331 -26.54 7.21 26.68
CA SER A 331 -27.11 5.85 26.60
C SER A 331 -26.84 5.16 25.25
N THR A 332 -26.80 5.89 24.16
CA THR A 332 -26.42 5.34 22.85
C THR A 332 -24.96 4.94 22.85
N ALA A 333 -24.06 5.76 23.38
CA ALA A 333 -22.63 5.45 23.47
C ALA A 333 -22.39 4.22 24.40
N GLU A 334 -23.09 4.12 25.53
CA GLU A 334 -23.07 2.93 26.41
C GLU A 334 -23.52 1.66 25.67
N ALA A 335 -24.63 1.75 24.93
CA ALA A 335 -25.12 0.64 24.12
C ALA A 335 -24.09 0.22 23.04
N ASN A 336 -23.42 1.19 22.41
CA ASN A 336 -22.37 0.91 21.42
C ASN A 336 -21.13 0.25 22.06
N ILE A 337 -20.70 0.67 23.25
CA ILE A 337 -19.62 0.01 23.99
C ILE A 337 -20.03 -1.43 24.35
N HIS A 338 -21.27 -1.64 24.78
CA HIS A 338 -21.77 -2.98 25.07
C HIS A 338 -21.81 -3.85 23.81
N LEU A 339 -22.21 -3.28 22.66
CA LEU A 339 -22.21 -3.96 21.37
C LEU A 339 -20.80 -4.39 20.96
N ILE A 340 -19.80 -3.51 21.07
CA ILE A 340 -18.38 -3.81 20.79
C ILE A 340 -17.90 -4.92 21.73
N SER A 341 -18.18 -4.82 23.02
CA SER A 341 -17.79 -5.86 24.01
C SER A 341 -18.44 -7.21 23.70
N SER A 342 -19.71 -7.22 23.32
CA SER A 342 -20.45 -8.45 22.96
C SER A 342 -19.87 -9.09 21.68
N PHE A 343 -19.41 -8.28 20.74
CA PHE A 343 -18.70 -8.78 19.56
C PHE A 343 -17.34 -9.41 19.95
N LEU A 344 -16.59 -8.81 20.85
CA LEU A 344 -15.33 -9.40 21.36
C LEU A 344 -15.59 -10.69 22.13
N ASP A 345 -16.66 -10.78 22.93
CA ASP A 345 -17.08 -12.02 23.61
C ASP A 345 -17.47 -13.13 22.61
N LEU A 346 -18.05 -12.74 21.48
CA LEU A 346 -18.35 -13.69 20.41
C LEU A 346 -17.08 -14.27 19.78
N LEU A 347 -16.04 -13.43 19.57
CA LEU A 347 -14.75 -13.84 19.01
C LEU A 347 -13.91 -14.66 20.00
N TYR A 348 -13.90 -14.27 21.28
CA TYR A 348 -13.08 -14.81 22.34
C TYR A 348 -13.94 -15.30 23.50
N PRO A 349 -14.59 -16.47 23.40
CA PRO A 349 -15.51 -16.93 24.44
C PRO A 349 -14.80 -17.19 25.77
N PRO A 350 -15.53 -17.03 26.89
CA PRO A 350 -15.01 -17.25 28.24
C PRO A 350 -14.42 -18.66 28.39
N GLY A 351 -13.28 -18.77 29.08
CA GLY A 351 -12.56 -20.03 29.30
C GLY A 351 -11.37 -20.27 28.36
N ILE A 352 -11.17 -19.45 27.33
CA ILE A 352 -9.94 -19.37 26.56
C ILE A 352 -9.23 -18.08 26.99
N SER A 353 -8.71 -18.06 28.20
CA SER A 353 -7.95 -16.94 28.74
C SER A 353 -6.47 -17.26 28.73
N GLY A 354 -5.70 -16.47 28.02
CA GLY A 354 -4.24 -16.49 27.96
C GLY A 354 -3.75 -15.54 26.90
N PRO A 355 -2.49 -15.08 26.97
CA PRO A 355 -1.92 -14.18 25.98
C PRO A 355 -1.87 -14.77 24.55
N GLU A 356 -2.21 -16.06 24.38
CA GLU A 356 -2.21 -16.79 23.12
C GLU A 356 -3.61 -17.10 22.58
N ALA A 357 -4.68 -16.54 23.19
CA ALA A 357 -6.05 -16.78 22.73
C ALA A 357 -6.30 -16.11 21.37
N HIS A 358 -6.30 -16.90 20.32
CA HIS A 358 -6.65 -16.43 18.97
C HIS A 358 -8.18 -16.41 18.77
N PRO A 359 -8.70 -15.54 17.89
CA PRO A 359 -10.12 -15.48 17.60
C PRO A 359 -10.62 -16.78 16.98
N ARG A 360 -11.85 -17.15 17.31
CA ARG A 360 -12.54 -18.27 16.66
C ARG A 360 -12.98 -17.85 15.27
N VAL A 361 -12.95 -18.79 14.34
CA VAL A 361 -13.64 -18.61 13.05
C VAL A 361 -15.15 -18.59 13.31
N ILE A 362 -15.79 -17.47 13.00
CA ILE A 362 -17.22 -17.25 13.20
C ILE A 362 -17.89 -17.11 11.84
N ASP A 363 -19.10 -17.66 11.74
CA ASP A 363 -19.95 -17.43 10.59
C ASP A 363 -20.28 -15.93 10.46
N PRO A 364 -19.96 -15.28 9.34
CA PRO A 364 -20.26 -13.87 9.10
C PRO A 364 -21.73 -13.49 9.36
N ALA A 365 -22.69 -14.40 9.11
CA ALA A 365 -24.09 -14.17 9.37
C ALA A 365 -24.41 -13.94 10.86
N ARG A 366 -23.63 -14.54 11.77
CA ARG A 366 -23.77 -14.29 13.22
C ARG A 366 -23.28 -12.90 13.61
N ILE A 367 -22.20 -12.44 12.96
CA ILE A 367 -21.69 -11.08 13.13
C ILE A 367 -22.72 -10.08 12.62
N ASP A 368 -23.24 -10.28 11.40
CA ASP A 368 -24.24 -9.40 10.80
C ASP A 368 -25.54 -9.35 11.60
N LYS A 369 -25.95 -10.46 12.22
CA LYS A 369 -27.11 -10.50 13.11
C LYS A 369 -26.88 -9.69 14.39
N LEU A 370 -25.69 -9.80 15.00
CA LEU A 370 -25.33 -9.03 16.20
C LEU A 370 -25.27 -7.53 15.90
N LEU A 371 -24.77 -7.17 14.74
CA LEU A 371 -24.49 -5.80 14.31
C LEU A 371 -25.56 -5.25 13.33
N SER A 372 -26.80 -5.77 13.39
CA SER A 372 -27.88 -5.44 12.44
C SER A 372 -28.18 -3.94 12.35
N ASP A 373 -27.98 -3.19 13.44
CA ASP A 373 -28.28 -1.77 13.52
C ASP A 373 -27.16 -0.89 12.94
N LEU A 374 -25.99 -1.47 12.64
CA LEU A 374 -24.88 -0.77 12.02
C LEU A 374 -25.01 -0.74 10.49
N SER A 375 -24.45 0.30 9.87
CA SER A 375 -24.34 0.41 8.42
C SER A 375 -23.42 -0.68 7.83
N GLU A 376 -23.59 -0.98 6.54
CA GLU A 376 -22.78 -2.01 5.87
C GLU A 376 -21.27 -1.77 5.96
N PRO A 377 -20.72 -0.53 5.75
CA PRO A 377 -19.30 -0.26 5.94
C PRO A 377 -18.82 -0.52 7.36
N GLN A 378 -19.64 -0.18 8.37
CA GLN A 378 -19.31 -0.45 9.78
C GLN A 378 -19.27 -1.96 10.04
N ARG A 379 -20.31 -2.73 9.64
CA ARG A 379 -20.32 -4.21 9.76
C ARG A 379 -19.13 -4.84 9.08
N GLY A 380 -18.75 -4.35 7.89
CA GLY A 380 -17.59 -4.79 7.14
C GLY A 380 -16.28 -4.72 7.94
N SER A 381 -16.09 -3.65 8.71
CA SER A 381 -14.91 -3.50 9.58
C SER A 381 -14.84 -4.56 10.68
N PHE A 382 -15.97 -4.92 11.26
CA PHE A 382 -16.07 -6.00 12.27
C PHE A 382 -15.85 -7.38 11.64
N ARG A 383 -16.41 -7.65 10.45
CA ARG A 383 -16.14 -8.90 9.71
C ARG A 383 -14.65 -9.05 9.40
N LEU A 384 -13.99 -7.97 8.99
CA LEU A 384 -12.54 -8.00 8.72
C LEU A 384 -11.75 -8.27 10.00
N LEU A 385 -12.05 -7.59 11.13
CA LEU A 385 -11.34 -7.81 12.39
C LEU A 385 -11.43 -9.28 12.82
N SER A 386 -12.58 -9.94 12.63
CA SER A 386 -12.78 -11.34 13.00
C SER A 386 -11.83 -12.32 12.30
N LEU A 387 -11.18 -11.90 11.23
CA LEU A 387 -10.23 -12.69 10.43
C LEU A 387 -8.76 -12.38 10.76
N LEU A 388 -8.50 -11.41 11.63
CA LEU A 388 -7.14 -11.01 12.01
C LEU A 388 -6.60 -11.90 13.15
N PRO A 389 -5.34 -12.31 13.09
CA PRO A 389 -4.72 -13.16 14.12
C PRO A 389 -4.29 -12.33 15.35
N LEU A 390 -5.24 -11.71 16.01
CA LEU A 390 -5.03 -10.81 17.15
C LEU A 390 -5.39 -11.47 18.47
N THR A 391 -4.80 -11.01 19.58
CA THR A 391 -5.17 -11.41 20.93
C THR A 391 -6.21 -10.48 21.54
N ARG A 392 -6.96 -10.98 22.54
CA ARG A 392 -8.09 -10.25 23.14
C ARG A 392 -7.66 -9.04 23.98
N LEU A 393 -6.61 -9.17 24.77
CA LEU A 393 -6.24 -8.19 25.81
C LEU A 393 -6.11 -6.75 25.27
N PRO A 394 -5.35 -6.47 24.19
CA PRO A 394 -5.24 -5.11 23.68
C PRO A 394 -6.59 -4.57 23.12
N LEU A 395 -7.47 -5.42 22.64
CA LEU A 395 -8.81 -5.02 22.20
C LEU A 395 -9.70 -4.60 23.38
N ASP A 396 -9.66 -5.33 24.52
CA ASP A 396 -10.35 -4.95 25.74
C ASP A 396 -9.80 -3.63 26.32
N GLU A 397 -8.47 -3.44 26.31
CA GLU A 397 -7.83 -2.17 26.72
C GLU A 397 -8.35 -0.99 25.87
N LEU A 398 -8.48 -1.18 24.56
CA LEU A 398 -9.03 -0.14 23.68
C LEU A 398 -10.49 0.20 24.05
N VAL A 399 -11.30 -0.79 24.38
CA VAL A 399 -12.67 -0.57 24.86
C VAL A 399 -12.68 0.20 26.19
N ASP A 400 -11.72 -0.04 27.10
CA ASP A 400 -11.57 0.74 28.33
C ASP A 400 -11.19 2.20 28.04
N GLY A 401 -10.42 2.45 26.97
CA GLY A 401 -10.20 3.79 26.44
C GLY A 401 -11.49 4.49 26.05
N PHE A 402 -12.37 3.83 25.30
CA PHE A 402 -13.69 4.36 24.93
C PHE A 402 -14.59 4.64 26.16
N ARG A 403 -14.51 3.84 27.23
CA ARG A 403 -15.22 4.12 28.49
C ARG A 403 -14.73 5.41 29.14
N THR A 404 -13.43 5.74 28.98
CA THR A 404 -12.87 7.02 29.44
C THR A 404 -13.47 8.18 28.64
N ASP A 405 -13.56 8.06 27.31
CA ASP A 405 -14.17 9.08 26.45
C ASP A 405 -15.65 9.26 26.73
N LEU A 406 -16.38 8.18 26.99
CA LEU A 406 -17.77 8.22 27.42
C LEU A 406 -17.96 9.06 28.71
N SER A 407 -17.01 9.00 29.63
CA SER A 407 -17.09 9.78 30.89
C SER A 407 -17.09 11.29 30.64
N PHE A 408 -16.40 11.78 29.58
CA PHE A 408 -16.48 13.19 29.16
C PHE A 408 -17.90 13.55 28.65
N LEU A 409 -18.52 12.69 27.85
CA LEU A 409 -19.86 12.90 27.32
C LEU A 409 -20.89 12.94 28.46
N ALA A 410 -20.78 12.04 29.44
CA ALA A 410 -21.66 11.98 30.62
C ALA A 410 -21.56 13.27 31.45
N ASN A 411 -20.35 13.76 31.68
CA ASN A 411 -20.11 15.00 32.42
C ASN A 411 -20.62 16.24 31.67
N ALA A 412 -20.43 16.31 30.36
CA ALA A 412 -21.00 17.39 29.54
C ALA A 412 -22.53 17.42 29.58
N SER A 413 -23.18 16.27 29.59
CA SER A 413 -24.63 16.13 29.66
C SER A 413 -25.17 16.53 31.04
N ARG A 414 -24.52 16.14 32.15
CA ARG A 414 -24.84 16.56 33.51
C ARG A 414 -24.72 18.07 33.67
N ASN A 415 -23.67 18.69 33.19
CA ASN A 415 -23.44 20.13 33.24
C ASN A 415 -24.51 20.92 32.47
N LYS A 416 -25.03 20.38 31.35
CA LYS A 416 -26.16 20.99 30.62
C LYS A 416 -27.47 20.94 31.39
N SER A 417 -27.76 19.84 32.06
CA SER A 417 -28.99 19.70 32.86
C SER A 417 -28.99 20.56 34.13
N HIS A 418 -27.83 20.85 34.73
CA HIS A 418 -27.68 21.72 35.88
C HIS A 418 -27.63 23.24 35.57
N ARG A 419 -27.48 23.65 34.28
CA ARG A 419 -27.49 25.07 33.88
C ARG A 419 -28.81 25.79 34.14
N ASN A 420 -29.90 25.07 34.47
CA ASN A 420 -31.17 25.64 34.89
C ASN A 420 -31.27 25.88 36.42
N GLY A 421 -30.21 25.61 37.17
CA GLY A 421 -30.07 25.88 38.60
C GLY A 421 -28.58 26.10 38.92
N THR A 422 -28.26 26.80 39.96
CA THR A 422 -26.97 27.27 40.47
C THR A 422 -25.70 26.66 39.81
N PRO A 423 -24.73 27.47 39.30
CA PRO A 423 -23.51 26.95 38.72
C PRO A 423 -22.74 26.07 39.69
N LEU A 424 -22.36 24.88 39.28
CA LEU A 424 -21.44 24.01 40.05
C LEU A 424 -20.10 24.74 40.26
N SER A 425 -19.53 24.63 41.46
CA SER A 425 -18.22 25.22 41.73
C SER A 425 -17.15 24.59 40.81
N ARG A 426 -16.12 25.39 40.46
CA ARG A 426 -14.98 24.97 39.62
C ARG A 426 -14.32 23.69 40.16
N GLU A 427 -14.32 23.48 41.47
CA GLU A 427 -13.75 22.31 42.13
C GLU A 427 -14.59 21.03 41.90
N VAL A 428 -15.92 21.13 41.86
CA VAL A 428 -16.80 20.00 41.57
C VAL A 428 -16.66 19.55 40.12
N VAL A 429 -16.55 20.50 39.19
CA VAL A 429 -16.31 20.17 37.77
C VAL A 429 -14.94 19.50 37.53
N LYS A 430 -13.89 19.91 38.25
CA LYS A 430 -12.58 19.27 38.22
C LYS A 430 -12.56 17.85 38.78
N ALA A 431 -13.32 17.61 39.87
CA ALA A 431 -13.38 16.31 40.53
C ALA A 431 -14.00 15.22 39.65
N ASP A 432 -14.87 15.61 38.71
CA ASP A 432 -15.59 14.68 37.82
C ASP A 432 -14.86 14.38 36.50
N LEU A 433 -13.72 15.04 36.22
CA LEU A 433 -12.96 14.77 34.99
C LEU A 433 -12.25 13.40 35.08
N PRO A 434 -12.27 12.58 33.98
CA PRO A 434 -11.65 11.26 33.98
C PRO A 434 -10.11 11.28 34.03
N ILE A 435 -9.50 12.36 33.59
CA ILE A 435 -8.04 12.56 33.60
C ILE A 435 -7.68 13.60 34.67
N ARG A 436 -7.27 13.14 35.84
CA ARG A 436 -6.98 13.97 37.01
C ARG A 436 -5.49 14.17 37.28
N ASN A 437 -4.69 13.20 36.90
CA ASN A 437 -3.23 13.16 37.15
C ASN A 437 -2.52 12.48 35.99
N ASP A 438 -1.20 12.44 36.06
CA ASP A 438 -0.34 11.84 35.04
C ASP A 438 -0.58 10.34 34.86
N ASP A 439 -0.92 9.61 35.93
CA ASP A 439 -1.20 8.17 35.84
C ASP A 439 -2.48 7.91 35.06
N ASP A 440 -3.53 8.74 35.25
CA ASP A 440 -4.76 8.66 34.47
C ASP A 440 -4.49 8.95 32.99
N LEU A 441 -3.66 9.97 32.69
CA LEU A 441 -3.26 10.32 31.34
C LEU A 441 -2.50 9.17 30.66
N LEU A 442 -1.50 8.61 31.35
CA LEU A 442 -0.70 7.52 30.79
C LEU A 442 -1.51 6.23 30.64
N ARG A 443 -2.46 5.96 31.56
CA ARG A 443 -3.41 4.84 31.44
C ARG A 443 -4.30 5.02 30.22
N TYR A 444 -4.86 6.21 30.02
CA TYR A 444 -5.65 6.52 28.83
C TYR A 444 -4.82 6.34 27.54
N ALA A 445 -3.61 6.91 27.49
CA ALA A 445 -2.72 6.77 26.35
C ALA A 445 -2.36 5.28 26.09
N ASN A 446 -2.17 4.49 27.15
CA ASN A 446 -1.98 3.05 27.04
C ASN A 446 -3.20 2.37 26.40
N ASN A 447 -4.39 2.70 26.86
CA ASN A 447 -5.63 2.07 26.40
C ASN A 447 -5.94 2.38 24.93
N VAL A 448 -5.77 3.63 24.47
CA VAL A 448 -6.17 4.04 23.12
C VAL A 448 -5.06 3.95 22.08
N ALA A 449 -3.79 3.89 22.47
CA ALA A 449 -2.68 3.92 21.51
C ALA A 449 -1.68 2.79 21.70
N SER A 450 -1.29 2.46 22.94
CA SER A 450 -0.37 1.32 23.17
C SER A 450 -1.04 -0.01 22.80
N SER A 451 -2.33 -0.17 23.08
CA SER A 451 -3.11 -1.32 22.63
C SER A 451 -3.07 -1.49 21.12
N VAL A 452 -3.23 -0.41 20.36
CA VAL A 452 -3.16 -0.43 18.88
C VAL A 452 -1.74 -0.71 18.40
N ALA A 453 -0.70 -0.18 19.04
CA ALA A 453 0.68 -0.48 18.71
C ALA A 453 1.01 -1.97 18.91
N ASP A 454 0.51 -2.56 20.01
CA ASP A 454 0.61 -3.99 20.31
C ASP A 454 -0.06 -4.82 19.19
N LEU A 455 -1.31 -4.50 18.82
CA LEU A 455 -2.02 -5.16 17.72
C LEU A 455 -1.28 -5.07 16.38
N CYS A 456 -0.66 -3.92 16.07
CA CYS A 456 0.16 -3.76 14.87
C CYS A 456 1.38 -4.70 14.89
N VAL A 457 2.08 -4.82 16.02
CA VAL A 457 3.24 -5.72 16.16
C VAL A 457 2.81 -7.18 16.03
N GLN A 458 1.66 -7.57 16.58
CA GLN A 458 1.12 -8.92 16.42
C GLN A 458 0.88 -9.24 14.93
N LEU A 459 0.33 -8.30 14.16
CA LEU A 459 0.15 -8.47 12.70
C LEU A 459 1.48 -8.59 11.97
N VAL A 460 2.48 -7.79 12.35
CA VAL A 460 3.83 -7.89 11.76
C VAL A 460 4.40 -9.29 11.97
N TRP A 461 4.33 -9.84 13.17
CA TRP A 461 4.82 -11.19 13.43
C TRP A 461 4.01 -12.28 12.74
N ALA A 462 2.69 -12.12 12.67
CA ALA A 462 1.81 -13.10 12.00
C ALA A 462 2.10 -13.23 10.49
N HIS A 463 2.66 -12.18 9.87
CA HIS A 463 2.98 -12.14 8.44
C HIS A 463 4.47 -12.25 8.14
N SER A 464 5.32 -12.40 9.16
CA SER A 464 6.76 -12.58 8.94
C SER A 464 7.07 -13.96 8.42
N ALA A 465 7.99 -14.03 7.45
CA ALA A 465 8.58 -15.27 6.98
C ALA A 465 9.73 -15.77 7.89
N SER A 466 10.21 -14.89 8.78
CA SER A 466 11.28 -15.21 9.73
C SER A 466 10.78 -16.11 10.86
N PRO A 467 11.64 -16.93 11.48
CA PRO A 467 11.29 -17.60 12.72
C PRO A 467 10.77 -16.58 13.75
N GLY A 468 9.69 -16.94 14.45
CA GLY A 468 9.12 -16.05 15.46
C GLY A 468 10.15 -15.68 16.52
N PRO A 469 10.02 -14.48 17.14
CA PRO A 469 10.89 -14.05 18.23
C PRO A 469 10.73 -14.96 19.46
N THR A 470 11.77 -15.07 20.27
CA THR A 470 11.66 -15.73 21.57
C THR A 470 10.65 -15.01 22.46
N ARG A 471 10.14 -15.67 23.49
CA ARG A 471 9.17 -15.07 24.42
C ARG A 471 9.70 -13.78 25.05
N GLN A 472 10.95 -13.76 25.45
CA GLN A 472 11.59 -12.58 26.01
C GLN A 472 11.67 -11.42 24.98
N GLN A 473 12.08 -11.72 23.75
CA GLN A 473 12.09 -10.72 22.66
C GLN A 473 10.69 -10.18 22.36
N GLN A 474 9.67 -11.04 22.43
CA GLN A 474 8.27 -10.60 22.27
C GLN A 474 7.89 -9.60 23.35
N GLU A 475 8.14 -9.94 24.63
CA GLU A 475 7.79 -9.09 25.78
C GLU A 475 8.53 -7.73 25.70
N GLU A 476 9.83 -7.73 25.38
CA GLU A 476 10.63 -6.51 25.22
C GLU A 476 10.15 -5.63 24.05
N THR A 477 9.89 -6.23 22.89
CA THR A 477 9.38 -5.52 21.70
C THR A 477 7.99 -4.95 21.92
N LEU A 478 7.09 -5.69 22.56
CA LEU A 478 5.75 -5.20 22.89
C LEU A 478 5.81 -4.07 23.92
N ALA A 479 6.65 -4.16 24.94
CA ALA A 479 6.84 -3.09 25.91
C ALA A 479 7.29 -1.80 25.22
N ALA A 480 8.29 -1.87 24.34
CA ALA A 480 8.76 -0.71 23.57
C ALA A 480 7.70 -0.17 22.57
N ALA A 481 6.94 -1.05 21.91
CA ALA A 481 5.84 -0.64 21.04
C ALA A 481 4.76 0.10 21.82
N ARG A 482 4.45 -0.34 23.03
CA ARG A 482 3.50 0.32 23.94
C ARG A 482 4.00 1.70 24.37
N GLU A 483 5.29 1.86 24.68
CA GLU A 483 5.88 3.18 24.97
C GLU A 483 5.82 4.11 23.76
N MET A 484 6.12 3.62 22.56
CA MET A 484 5.92 4.38 21.31
C MET A 484 4.45 4.78 21.12
N GLY A 485 3.50 3.89 21.39
CA GLY A 485 2.07 4.18 21.34
C GLY A 485 1.69 5.35 22.26
N LYS A 486 2.14 5.33 23.52
CA LYS A 486 1.94 6.46 24.46
C LYS A 486 2.54 7.75 23.92
N ALA A 487 3.78 7.70 23.39
CA ALA A 487 4.44 8.87 22.79
C ALA A 487 3.59 9.50 21.69
N LEU A 488 3.06 8.68 20.77
CA LEU A 488 2.21 9.16 19.67
C LEU A 488 0.90 9.78 20.20
N GLN A 489 0.31 9.20 21.25
CA GLN A 489 -0.90 9.74 21.86
C GLN A 489 -0.65 11.07 22.57
N LEU A 490 0.45 11.23 23.28
CA LEU A 490 0.82 12.52 23.88
C LEU A 490 0.97 13.62 22.81
N VAL A 491 1.51 13.28 21.62
CA VAL A 491 1.56 14.21 20.47
C VAL A 491 0.16 14.57 19.99
N ASN A 492 -0.76 13.60 19.90
CA ASN A 492 -2.17 13.85 19.55
C ASN A 492 -2.84 14.79 20.55
N ILE A 493 -2.74 14.49 21.82
CA ILE A 493 -3.33 15.31 22.88
C ILE A 493 -2.78 16.73 22.81
N ALA A 494 -1.45 16.90 22.71
CA ALA A 494 -0.84 18.24 22.59
C ALA A 494 -1.32 19.01 21.35
N ARG A 495 -1.56 18.31 20.22
CA ARG A 495 -2.09 18.92 18.99
C ARG A 495 -3.54 19.34 19.10
N ASP A 496 -4.37 18.48 19.71
CA ASP A 496 -5.83 18.57 19.60
C ASP A 496 -6.49 19.35 20.76
N VAL A 497 -5.73 19.81 21.78
CA VAL A 497 -6.24 20.63 22.90
C VAL A 497 -7.28 21.68 22.48
N PRO A 498 -7.05 22.51 21.43
CA PRO A 498 -8.03 23.53 21.04
C PRO A 498 -9.32 22.95 20.44
N ALA A 499 -9.24 21.77 19.83
CA ALA A 499 -10.39 21.09 19.24
C ALA A 499 -11.19 20.34 20.34
N ASP A 500 -10.48 19.66 21.23
CA ASP A 500 -11.07 18.88 22.33
C ASP A 500 -11.85 19.77 23.29
N LEU A 501 -11.32 20.93 23.64
CA LEU A 501 -12.01 21.90 24.48
C LEU A 501 -13.35 22.38 23.87
N LYS A 502 -13.42 22.54 22.55
CA LYS A 502 -14.66 22.93 21.86
C LYS A 502 -15.77 21.91 21.99
N ILE A 503 -15.42 20.64 22.13
CA ILE A 503 -16.36 19.53 22.28
C ILE A 503 -16.52 19.08 23.75
N GLY A 504 -15.90 19.83 24.69
CA GLY A 504 -16.03 19.57 26.14
C GLY A 504 -15.12 18.45 26.64
N ARG A 505 -13.98 18.22 26.01
CA ARG A 505 -12.97 17.25 26.42
C ARG A 505 -11.66 17.94 26.82
N ILE A 506 -11.01 17.42 27.85
CA ILE A 506 -9.69 17.88 28.28
C ILE A 506 -8.88 16.68 28.82
N TYR A 507 -7.79 16.39 28.16
CA TYR A 507 -6.87 15.30 28.51
C TYR A 507 -5.62 15.79 29.28
N LEU A 508 -5.57 17.09 29.60
CA LEU A 508 -4.47 17.68 30.37
C LEU A 508 -4.73 17.51 31.87
N PRO A 509 -3.86 16.83 32.63
CA PRO A 509 -4.02 16.71 34.08
C PRO A 509 -4.12 18.07 34.77
N SER A 510 -4.91 18.14 35.81
CA SER A 510 -5.10 19.34 36.66
C SER A 510 -5.66 20.59 35.95
N ARG A 511 -6.04 20.51 34.68
CA ARG A 511 -6.69 21.58 33.91
C ARG A 511 -8.20 21.47 33.94
N SER A 512 -8.91 22.55 33.64
CA SER A 512 -10.36 22.60 33.54
C SER A 512 -10.83 23.15 32.18
N LEU A 513 -12.08 22.82 31.82
CA LEU A 513 -12.69 23.22 30.55
C LEU A 513 -12.84 24.75 30.39
N ASP A 514 -12.86 25.49 31.53
CA ASP A 514 -13.04 26.96 31.54
C ASP A 514 -11.73 27.74 31.38
N GLU A 515 -10.58 27.04 31.34
CA GLU A 515 -9.28 27.68 31.22
C GLU A 515 -9.00 28.04 29.76
N PRO A 516 -8.39 29.22 29.51
CA PRO A 516 -8.03 29.61 28.14
C PRO A 516 -6.91 28.73 27.59
N VAL A 517 -6.97 28.43 26.29
CA VAL A 517 -5.98 27.58 25.60
C VAL A 517 -4.55 28.09 25.77
N GLU A 518 -4.36 29.41 25.87
CA GLU A 518 -3.07 30.07 26.04
C GLU A 518 -2.37 29.62 27.33
N SER A 519 -3.14 29.42 28.42
CA SER A 519 -2.59 28.95 29.70
C SER A 519 -2.05 27.53 29.64
N MET A 520 -2.46 26.75 28.65
CA MET A 520 -2.09 25.33 28.48
C MET A 520 -0.83 25.14 27.59
N THR A 521 -0.21 26.23 27.14
CA THR A 521 0.97 26.18 26.26
C THR A 521 2.14 25.42 26.89
N ALA A 522 2.38 25.64 28.19
CA ALA A 522 3.46 24.94 28.91
C ALA A 522 3.20 23.43 29.03
N ASP A 523 1.94 23.05 29.30
CA ASP A 523 1.55 21.62 29.40
C ASP A 523 1.69 20.93 28.05
N ARG A 524 1.26 21.58 26.95
CA ARG A 524 1.42 21.06 25.59
C ARG A 524 2.89 20.81 25.25
N ARG A 525 3.80 21.75 25.60
CA ARG A 525 5.25 21.60 25.40
C ARG A 525 5.81 20.45 26.26
N GLU A 526 5.36 20.32 27.50
CA GLU A 526 5.77 19.22 28.38
C GLU A 526 5.33 17.87 27.84
N LEU A 527 4.11 17.74 27.33
CA LEU A 527 3.66 16.51 26.64
C LEU A 527 4.55 16.18 25.45
N LEU A 528 4.90 17.17 24.63
CA LEU A 528 5.79 16.95 23.46
C LEU A 528 7.21 16.56 23.87
N ARG A 529 7.73 17.12 24.97
CA ARG A 529 9.03 16.74 25.53
C ARG A 529 9.02 15.28 26.00
N ARG A 530 7.99 14.89 26.76
CA ARG A 530 7.81 13.50 27.23
C ARG A 530 7.63 12.52 26.06
N ALA A 531 6.83 12.89 25.06
CA ALA A 531 6.65 12.09 23.86
C ALA A 531 7.97 11.82 23.12
N ARG A 532 8.83 12.82 23.02
CA ARG A 532 10.17 12.66 22.40
C ARG A 532 11.04 11.71 23.19
N ALA A 533 11.08 11.83 24.52
CA ALA A 533 11.86 10.94 25.37
C ALA A 533 11.40 9.48 25.20
N MET A 534 10.10 9.20 25.35
CA MET A 534 9.52 7.86 25.19
C MET A 534 9.80 7.29 23.78
N ALA A 535 9.67 8.13 22.73
CA ALA A 535 9.93 7.70 21.36
C ALA A 535 11.41 7.37 21.12
N GLU A 536 12.33 8.12 21.73
CA GLU A 536 13.76 7.86 21.60
C GLU A 536 14.15 6.52 22.23
N ASP A 537 13.66 6.26 23.44
CA ASP A 537 13.89 5.00 24.17
C ASP A 537 13.32 3.79 23.42
N SER A 538 12.22 3.97 22.69
CA SER A 538 11.53 2.90 21.96
C SER A 538 12.08 2.60 20.56
N LYS A 539 12.90 3.49 19.98
CA LYS A 539 13.37 3.36 18.59
C LYS A 539 14.20 2.09 18.33
N LEU A 540 15.01 1.68 19.28
CA LEU A 540 15.90 0.52 19.12
C LEU A 540 15.10 -0.77 18.92
N ALA A 541 13.94 -0.90 19.54
CA ALA A 541 13.09 -2.08 19.40
C ALA A 541 12.47 -2.23 17.98
N ILE A 542 12.42 -1.16 17.19
CA ILE A 542 12.01 -1.26 15.78
C ILE A 542 12.99 -2.12 14.99
N GLU A 543 14.27 -2.14 15.37
CA GLU A 543 15.29 -2.94 14.70
C GLU A 543 15.17 -4.45 14.99
N GLU A 544 14.44 -4.83 16.05
CA GLU A 544 14.14 -6.23 16.38
C GLU A 544 12.94 -6.77 15.58
N LEU A 545 12.17 -5.90 14.93
CA LEU A 545 11.06 -6.32 14.07
C LEU A 545 11.60 -7.04 12.82
N PRO A 546 10.79 -7.88 12.16
CA PRO A 546 11.11 -8.48 10.86
C PRO A 546 11.54 -7.44 9.83
N ALA A 547 12.58 -7.73 9.07
CA ALA A 547 13.21 -6.79 8.13
C ALA A 547 12.22 -6.18 7.13
N GLU A 548 11.22 -6.96 6.70
CA GLU A 548 10.17 -6.55 5.78
C GLU A 548 9.20 -5.49 6.35
N ALA A 549 9.08 -5.39 7.68
CA ALA A 549 8.18 -4.43 8.35
C ALA A 549 8.93 -3.24 8.97
N ARG A 550 10.20 -3.39 9.28
CA ARG A 550 11.04 -2.42 10.01
C ARG A 550 10.98 -1.01 9.44
N GLY A 551 11.26 -0.89 8.13
CA GLY A 551 11.24 0.39 7.43
C GLY A 551 9.86 1.06 7.47
N GLY A 552 8.79 0.29 7.27
CA GLY A 552 7.41 0.76 7.31
C GLY A 552 6.99 1.28 8.67
N ILE A 553 7.27 0.52 9.74
CA ILE A 553 6.97 0.92 11.13
C ILE A 553 7.77 2.17 11.49
N ARG A 554 9.07 2.22 11.18
CA ARG A 554 9.92 3.39 11.43
C ARG A 554 9.38 4.63 10.71
N ALA A 555 9.02 4.48 9.43
CA ALA A 555 8.44 5.57 8.65
C ALA A 555 7.12 6.07 9.24
N ALA A 556 6.22 5.16 9.65
CA ALA A 556 4.96 5.50 10.29
C ALA A 556 5.17 6.29 11.58
N CYS A 557 6.01 5.80 12.49
CA CYS A 557 6.32 6.46 13.76
C CYS A 557 6.94 7.84 13.55
N LEU A 558 7.98 7.95 12.70
CA LEU A 558 8.69 9.21 12.48
C LEU A 558 7.81 10.26 11.77
N VAL A 559 7.01 9.85 10.78
CA VAL A 559 6.04 10.77 10.13
C VAL A 559 5.05 11.30 11.15
N TYR A 560 4.60 10.45 12.07
CA TYR A 560 3.65 10.87 13.09
C TYR A 560 4.31 11.83 14.10
N LEU A 561 5.51 11.55 14.55
CA LEU A 561 6.27 12.42 15.46
C LEU A 561 6.58 13.81 14.88
N THR A 562 6.60 13.96 13.53
CA THR A 562 6.74 15.30 12.89
C THR A 562 5.56 16.23 13.23
N ILE A 563 4.41 15.68 13.63
CA ILE A 563 3.25 16.46 14.09
C ILE A 563 3.65 17.26 15.34
N GLY A 564 4.39 16.63 16.28
CA GLY A 564 4.89 17.32 17.47
C GLY A 564 5.74 18.54 17.16
N GLY A 565 6.65 18.43 16.16
CA GLY A 565 7.42 19.59 15.69
C GLY A 565 6.57 20.68 15.03
N ALA A 566 5.49 20.31 14.35
CA ALA A 566 4.55 21.27 13.79
C ALA A 566 3.74 21.99 14.89
N VAL A 567 3.41 21.30 15.98
CA VAL A 567 2.75 21.88 17.16
C VAL A 567 3.70 22.87 17.85
N ASP A 568 4.96 22.50 18.13
CA ASP A 568 5.94 23.41 18.74
C ASP A 568 6.09 24.69 17.92
N LYS A 569 6.24 24.55 16.60
CA LYS A 569 6.34 25.70 15.70
C LYS A 569 5.09 26.59 15.76
N ALA A 570 3.90 26.01 15.82
CA ALA A 570 2.66 26.78 15.95
C ALA A 570 2.60 27.53 17.29
N LEU A 571 3.05 26.90 18.37
CA LEU A 571 3.13 27.54 19.70
C LEU A 571 4.18 28.66 19.73
N ASP A 572 5.32 28.50 19.07
CA ASP A 572 6.35 29.55 18.96
C ASP A 572 5.87 30.77 18.15
N GLU A 573 5.03 30.54 17.15
CA GLU A 573 4.41 31.58 16.33
C GLU A 573 3.14 32.20 16.97
N GLY A 574 2.79 31.82 18.20
CA GLY A 574 1.60 32.31 18.90
C GLY A 574 0.27 31.78 18.36
N ARG A 575 0.28 30.79 17.46
CA ARG A 575 -0.90 30.16 16.85
C ARG A 575 -1.45 29.03 17.73
N VAL A 576 -1.79 29.35 18.98
CA VAL A 576 -2.18 28.36 20.01
C VAL A 576 -3.52 27.69 19.73
N HIS A 577 -4.42 28.33 18.97
CA HIS A 577 -5.75 27.83 18.61
C HIS A 577 -5.77 26.97 17.34
N ASP A 578 -4.67 26.94 16.57
CA ASP A 578 -4.62 26.22 15.31
C ASP A 578 -4.35 24.73 15.55
N ARG A 579 -5.06 23.89 14.80
CA ARG A 579 -4.69 22.48 14.68
C ARG A 579 -3.49 22.33 13.77
N ALA A 580 -2.32 22.09 14.33
CA ALA A 580 -1.09 21.97 13.58
C ALA A 580 -1.15 20.80 12.57
N THR A 581 -0.72 21.06 11.34
CA THR A 581 -0.67 20.07 10.26
C THR A 581 0.71 20.01 9.62
N VAL A 582 1.10 18.83 9.16
CA VAL A 582 2.39 18.60 8.48
C VAL A 582 2.18 18.62 6.96
N GLN A 583 2.99 19.41 6.24
CA GLN A 583 2.95 19.50 4.79
C GLN A 583 3.28 18.14 4.12
N ARG A 584 2.66 17.86 2.95
CA ARG A 584 2.89 16.60 2.20
C ARG A 584 4.37 16.35 1.91
N GLY A 585 5.12 17.39 1.48
CA GLY A 585 6.54 17.26 1.18
C GLY A 585 7.39 16.89 2.40
N THR A 586 7.07 17.42 3.60
CA THR A 586 7.76 17.05 4.85
C THR A 586 7.47 15.60 5.23
N ARG A 587 6.20 15.16 5.16
CA ARG A 587 5.84 13.75 5.42
C ARG A 587 6.57 12.79 4.50
N ALA A 588 6.57 13.08 3.18
CA ALA A 588 7.25 12.26 2.19
C ALA A 588 8.76 12.18 2.43
N ARG A 589 9.41 13.32 2.72
CA ARG A 589 10.85 13.35 3.05
C ARG A 589 11.17 12.57 4.32
N THR A 590 10.36 12.73 5.37
CA THR A 590 10.56 11.98 6.62
C THR A 590 10.39 10.48 6.41
N ALA A 591 9.32 10.07 5.72
CA ALA A 591 9.09 8.66 5.38
C ALA A 591 10.26 8.09 4.57
N TRP A 592 10.74 8.83 3.56
CA TRP A 592 11.88 8.43 2.75
C TRP A 592 13.19 8.31 3.54
N ALA A 593 13.45 9.23 4.46
CA ALA A 593 14.65 9.19 5.31
C ALA A 593 14.62 8.01 6.29
N ALA A 594 13.42 7.60 6.72
CA ALA A 594 13.20 6.51 7.66
C ALA A 594 13.37 5.12 7.04
N LEU A 595 13.20 4.99 5.73
CA LEU A 595 13.41 3.77 4.95
C LEU A 595 14.90 3.58 4.64
#